data_d5a513225abfdba03d70802a79402569
#
_entry.id   d5a513225abfdba03d70802a79402569
#
_cell.length_a   1.000
_cell.length_b   1.000
_cell.length_c   1.000
_cell.angle_alpha   90.00
_cell.angle_beta   90.00
_cell.angle_gamma   90.00
#
_symmetry.space_group_name_H-M   'P 1'
#
loop_
_entity.id
_entity.type
_entity.pdbx_description
1 polymer ?
#
loop_
_entity_poly.entity_id
_entity_poly.type
_entity_poly.pdbx_seq_one_letter_code
_entity_poly.pdbx_strand_id
1 'polypeptide(L)'
;MLVNEVAGAASRRAIGALMLVTGLSGSIFWPLSALISDHLGWRGLCLVLAALIGLVSIPLYGLALPRRTPPAPKPSATEPARPITRPVPKSIFVLITGAIVLNAIVTFGLNALFIELLKAEGLPPGQAITFASMLGLLQVGARLLDFVGARRWDAITTGILATAGVMVAFALLLLGQGTPLLIGAFVVIYGLSAGSLAVTRAIMPLTFYDGADFARASMRIALPLNVLTALAAPLFASLLTGPGPTALLATTMGFCGLALVLLLLLARQRRHALAPAAG
;
A
#
# COMPACT_ATOMS: atom_id res chain seq x y z
N MET A 1 -6.17 10.33 -9.82
CA MET A 1 -7.17 11.15 -10.51
C MET A 1 -6.89 11.16 -12.00
N LEU A 2 -5.79 11.75 -12.45
CA LEU A 2 -5.44 11.86 -13.88
C LEU A 2 -5.46 10.50 -14.62
N VAL A 3 -4.90 9.45 -14.02
CA VAL A 3 -4.90 8.10 -14.60
C VAL A 3 -6.32 7.57 -14.83
N ASN A 4 -7.26 7.86 -13.93
CA ASN A 4 -8.64 7.42 -14.06
C ASN A 4 -9.41 8.21 -15.14
N GLU A 5 -9.10 9.49 -15.29
CA GLU A 5 -9.67 10.35 -16.34
C GLU A 5 -9.15 9.98 -17.73
N VAL A 6 -7.85 9.70 -17.84
CA VAL A 6 -7.20 9.39 -19.13
C VAL A 6 -7.43 7.94 -19.55
N ALA A 7 -7.35 6.98 -18.62
CA ALA A 7 -7.42 5.56 -18.94
C ALA A 7 -8.85 4.97 -18.93
N GLY A 8 -9.85 5.67 -18.38
CA GLY A 8 -11.24 5.23 -18.37
C GLY A 8 -11.41 3.78 -17.92
N ALA A 9 -11.97 2.91 -18.78
CA ALA A 9 -12.17 1.48 -18.47
C ALA A 9 -10.88 0.71 -18.19
N ALA A 10 -9.72 1.17 -18.66
CA ALA A 10 -8.41 0.57 -18.43
C ALA A 10 -7.71 1.11 -17.15
N SER A 11 -8.36 1.96 -16.37
CA SER A 11 -7.78 2.64 -15.19
C SER A 11 -7.17 1.67 -14.19
N ARG A 12 -7.79 0.52 -13.92
CA ARG A 12 -7.25 -0.52 -13.04
C ARG A 12 -5.88 -1.04 -13.51
N ARG A 13 -5.75 -1.30 -14.82
CA ARG A 13 -4.49 -1.78 -15.41
C ARG A 13 -3.42 -0.68 -15.41
N ALA A 14 -3.81 0.55 -15.72
CA ALA A 14 -2.93 1.72 -15.72
C ALA A 14 -2.41 2.03 -14.29
N ILE A 15 -3.28 1.95 -13.26
CA ILE A 15 -2.89 2.11 -11.86
C ILE A 15 -1.95 0.97 -11.44
N GLY A 16 -2.24 -0.28 -11.82
CA GLY A 16 -1.35 -1.42 -11.56
C GLY A 16 0.04 -1.22 -12.17
N ALA A 17 0.13 -0.79 -13.42
CA ALA A 17 1.39 -0.47 -14.09
C ALA A 17 2.14 0.66 -13.37
N LEU A 18 1.44 1.72 -12.98
CA LEU A 18 2.01 2.83 -12.21
C LEU A 18 2.57 2.34 -10.86
N MET A 19 1.85 1.44 -10.18
CA MET A 19 2.30 0.85 -8.91
C MET A 19 3.54 -0.03 -9.06
N LEU A 20 3.71 -0.71 -10.21
CA LEU A 20 4.95 -1.44 -10.52
C LEU A 20 6.13 -0.48 -10.67
N VAL A 21 5.97 0.56 -11.48
CA VAL A 21 7.04 1.55 -11.70
C VAL A 21 7.42 2.26 -10.39
N THR A 22 6.42 2.68 -9.60
CA THR A 22 6.69 3.29 -8.28
C THR A 22 7.28 2.30 -7.28
N GLY A 23 7.01 1.00 -7.43
CA GLY A 23 7.64 -0.04 -6.62
C GLY A 23 9.13 -0.18 -6.89
N LEU A 24 9.52 -0.12 -8.15
CA LEU A 24 10.92 -0.16 -8.57
C LEU A 24 11.73 1.05 -8.07
N SER A 25 11.08 2.20 -7.87
CA SER A 25 11.76 3.39 -7.37
C SER A 25 12.47 3.15 -6.03
N GLY A 26 11.85 2.44 -5.10
CA GLY A 26 12.48 2.08 -3.83
C GLY A 26 13.78 1.28 -4.02
N SER A 27 13.76 0.28 -4.88
CA SER A 27 14.93 -0.57 -5.15
C SER A 27 16.09 0.20 -5.81
N ILE A 28 15.81 1.28 -6.53
CA ILE A 28 16.81 2.12 -7.18
C ILE A 28 17.29 3.22 -6.23
N PHE A 29 16.36 3.93 -5.59
CA PHE A 29 16.70 5.11 -4.79
C PHE A 29 17.35 4.78 -3.44
N TRP A 30 17.09 3.62 -2.85
CA TRP A 30 17.74 3.24 -1.60
C TRP A 30 19.26 3.05 -1.75
N PRO A 31 19.78 2.20 -2.66
CA PRO A 31 21.22 2.08 -2.86
C PRO A 31 21.84 3.37 -3.42
N LEU A 32 21.13 4.09 -4.29
CA LEU A 32 21.60 5.38 -4.81
C LEU A 32 21.73 6.43 -3.69
N SER A 33 20.77 6.48 -2.77
CA SER A 33 20.82 7.40 -1.62
C SER A 33 21.96 7.04 -0.67
N ALA A 34 22.20 5.75 -0.42
CA ALA A 34 23.34 5.31 0.38
C ALA A 34 24.66 5.75 -0.27
N LEU A 35 24.85 5.46 -1.56
CA LEU A 35 26.05 5.84 -2.31
C LEU A 35 26.29 7.35 -2.28
N ILE A 36 25.26 8.17 -2.53
CA ILE A 36 25.38 9.63 -2.50
C ILE A 36 25.68 10.12 -1.09
N SER A 37 25.03 9.54 -0.08
CA SER A 37 25.26 9.91 1.32
C SER A 37 26.69 9.59 1.77
N ASP A 38 27.26 8.48 1.32
CA ASP A 38 28.63 8.08 1.64
C ASP A 38 29.68 9.05 1.05
N HIS A 39 29.40 9.60 -0.14
CA HIS A 39 30.35 10.51 -0.81
C HIS A 39 30.13 12.00 -0.49
N LEU A 40 28.88 12.44 -0.40
CA LEU A 40 28.51 13.85 -0.24
C LEU A 40 27.88 14.19 1.13
N GLY A 41 27.73 13.18 1.98
CA GLY A 41 27.02 13.33 3.23
C GLY A 41 25.50 13.54 3.05
N TRP A 42 24.77 13.57 4.16
CA TRP A 42 23.31 13.70 4.12
C TRP A 42 22.81 15.02 3.52
N ARG A 43 23.58 16.12 3.69
CA ARG A 43 23.25 17.44 3.07
C ARG A 43 23.37 17.40 1.55
N GLY A 44 24.43 16.76 1.04
CA GLY A 44 24.63 16.55 -0.40
C GLY A 44 23.53 15.67 -0.99
N LEU A 45 23.14 14.60 -0.29
CA LEU A 45 21.99 13.78 -0.69
C LEU A 45 20.72 14.63 -0.84
N CYS A 46 20.39 15.47 0.15
CA CYS A 46 19.21 16.34 0.07
C CYS A 46 19.25 17.27 -1.12
N LEU A 47 20.43 17.87 -1.42
CA LEU A 47 20.59 18.76 -2.58
C LEU A 47 20.42 18.01 -3.92
N VAL A 48 21.00 16.81 -4.04
CA VAL A 48 20.85 15.99 -5.27
C VAL A 48 19.39 15.59 -5.47
N LEU A 49 18.68 15.15 -4.42
CA LEU A 49 17.26 14.81 -4.51
C LEU A 49 16.40 16.04 -4.84
N ALA A 50 16.69 17.19 -4.25
CA ALA A 50 16.00 18.43 -4.56
C ALA A 50 16.24 18.85 -6.03
N ALA A 51 17.48 18.77 -6.53
CA ALA A 51 17.82 19.04 -7.92
C ALA A 51 17.11 18.06 -8.87
N LEU A 52 17.06 16.78 -8.54
CA LEU A 52 16.35 15.77 -9.34
C LEU A 52 14.84 16.10 -9.45
N ILE A 53 14.21 16.47 -8.34
CA ILE A 53 12.81 16.87 -8.33
C ILE A 53 12.61 18.15 -9.13
N GLY A 54 13.45 19.16 -8.90
CA GLY A 54 13.34 20.47 -9.57
C GLY A 54 13.61 20.42 -11.07
N LEU A 55 14.70 19.73 -11.47
CA LEU A 55 15.16 19.73 -12.87
C LEU A 55 14.48 18.65 -13.73
N VAL A 56 14.00 17.57 -13.12
CA VAL A 56 13.36 16.48 -13.87
C VAL A 56 11.85 16.49 -13.69
N SER A 57 11.35 16.48 -12.45
CA SER A 57 9.91 16.31 -12.21
C SER A 57 9.11 17.54 -12.62
N ILE A 58 9.59 18.77 -12.34
CA ILE A 58 8.85 20.00 -12.70
C ILE A 58 8.72 20.15 -14.21
N PRO A 59 9.79 20.07 -15.04
CA PRO A 59 9.65 20.13 -16.49
C PRO A 59 8.81 19.00 -17.08
N LEU A 60 8.99 17.78 -16.52
CA LEU A 60 8.20 16.62 -16.96
C LEU A 60 6.71 16.83 -16.74
N TYR A 61 6.30 17.35 -15.56
CA TYR A 61 4.91 17.71 -15.32
C TYR A 61 4.44 18.86 -16.24
N GLY A 62 5.27 19.85 -16.48
CA GLY A 62 4.94 20.95 -17.37
C GLY A 62 4.72 20.53 -18.83
N LEU A 63 5.45 19.51 -19.29
CA LEU A 63 5.39 19.01 -20.67
C LEU A 63 4.36 17.89 -20.84
N ALA A 64 4.24 16.97 -19.85
CA ALA A 64 3.43 15.78 -19.97
C ALA A 64 1.96 15.98 -19.55
N LEU A 65 1.68 16.99 -18.72
CA LEU A 65 0.29 17.28 -18.37
C LEU A 65 -0.43 17.87 -19.60
N PRO A 66 -1.50 17.22 -20.08
CA PRO A 66 -2.31 17.79 -21.13
C PRO A 66 -2.82 19.16 -20.66
N ARG A 67 -2.54 20.19 -21.45
CA ARG A 67 -3.15 21.51 -21.21
C ARG A 67 -4.62 21.29 -21.04
N ARG A 68 -5.20 21.78 -19.94
CA ARG A 68 -6.63 21.66 -19.65
C ARG A 68 -7.41 21.95 -20.92
N THR A 69 -7.94 20.93 -21.56
CA THR A 69 -9.05 21.12 -22.50
C THR A 69 -10.16 21.76 -21.69
N PRO A 70 -10.76 22.87 -22.14
CA PRO A 70 -11.92 23.45 -21.47
C PRO A 70 -12.89 22.31 -21.16
N PRO A 71 -13.57 22.29 -19.98
CA PRO A 71 -14.51 21.25 -19.67
C PRO A 71 -15.42 21.08 -20.88
N ALA A 72 -15.49 19.88 -21.43
CA ALA A 72 -16.43 19.58 -22.50
C ALA A 72 -17.79 20.15 -22.11
N PRO A 73 -18.53 20.82 -23.02
CA PRO A 73 -19.83 21.38 -22.71
C PRO A 73 -20.59 20.32 -21.94
N LYS A 74 -21.18 20.72 -20.78
CA LYS A 74 -22.00 19.79 -20.00
C LYS A 74 -22.94 19.11 -20.99
N PRO A 75 -23.02 17.76 -21.02
CA PRO A 75 -23.92 17.08 -21.91
C PRO A 75 -25.29 17.76 -21.80
N SER A 76 -25.81 18.19 -22.95
CA SER A 76 -27.15 18.76 -23.02
C SER A 76 -28.10 17.83 -22.29
N ALA A 77 -29.09 18.37 -21.60
CA ALA A 77 -30.04 17.66 -20.73
C ALA A 77 -30.81 16.50 -21.40
N THR A 78 -30.41 16.08 -22.59
CA THR A 78 -31.00 15.03 -23.43
C THR A 78 -30.21 13.70 -23.39
N GLU A 79 -29.02 13.64 -22.75
CA GLU A 79 -28.45 12.31 -22.52
C GLU A 79 -29.18 11.65 -21.33
N PRO A 80 -29.64 10.39 -21.51
CA PRO A 80 -30.27 9.67 -20.40
C PRO A 80 -29.31 9.68 -19.22
N ALA A 81 -29.80 10.20 -18.10
CA ALA A 81 -29.06 10.28 -16.85
C ALA A 81 -28.35 8.92 -16.62
N ARG A 82 -27.02 8.92 -16.57
CA ARG A 82 -26.28 7.72 -16.16
C ARG A 82 -26.99 7.16 -14.93
N PRO A 83 -27.24 5.85 -14.90
CA PRO A 83 -27.99 5.26 -13.79
C PRO A 83 -27.42 5.80 -12.50
N ILE A 84 -28.28 6.38 -11.66
CA ILE A 84 -27.96 6.93 -10.35
C ILE A 84 -27.31 5.78 -9.58
N THR A 85 -25.98 5.79 -9.56
CA THR A 85 -25.22 4.84 -8.72
C THR A 85 -25.71 5.06 -7.31
N ARG A 86 -26.36 4.04 -6.73
CA ARG A 86 -26.88 4.13 -5.34
C ARG A 86 -25.78 4.69 -4.47
N PRO A 87 -26.06 5.70 -3.63
CA PRO A 87 -25.05 6.29 -2.78
C PRO A 87 -24.41 5.17 -1.93
N VAL A 88 -23.08 5.02 -2.05
CA VAL A 88 -22.34 4.00 -1.29
C VAL A 88 -22.57 4.27 0.20
N PRO A 89 -23.05 3.28 0.96
CA PRO A 89 -23.31 3.45 2.39
C PRO A 89 -22.05 3.93 3.13
N LYS A 90 -22.23 4.83 4.11
CA LYS A 90 -21.13 5.34 4.93
C LYS A 90 -20.36 4.21 5.64
N SER A 91 -21.04 3.11 5.97
CA SER A 91 -20.43 1.92 6.55
C SER A 91 -19.35 1.32 5.66
N ILE A 92 -19.57 1.21 4.35
CA ILE A 92 -18.60 0.71 3.39
C ILE A 92 -17.36 1.63 3.35
N PHE A 93 -17.55 2.94 3.36
CA PHE A 93 -16.45 3.90 3.41
C PHE A 93 -15.59 3.72 4.65
N VAL A 94 -16.21 3.56 5.83
CA VAL A 94 -15.51 3.37 7.10
C VAL A 94 -14.75 2.04 7.10
N LEU A 95 -15.36 0.95 6.60
CA LEU A 95 -14.70 -0.36 6.51
C LEU A 95 -13.48 -0.34 5.59
N ILE A 96 -13.61 0.28 4.40
CA ILE A 96 -12.50 0.45 3.46
C ILE A 96 -11.38 1.28 4.08
N THR A 97 -11.72 2.45 4.63
CA THR A 97 -10.75 3.36 5.21
C THR A 97 -10.02 2.71 6.39
N GLY A 98 -10.78 2.10 7.31
CA GLY A 98 -10.21 1.41 8.47
C GLY A 98 -9.26 0.28 8.08
N ALA A 99 -9.67 -0.59 7.15
CA ALA A 99 -8.81 -1.69 6.67
C ALA A 99 -7.54 -1.19 5.98
N ILE A 100 -7.66 -0.17 5.12
CA ILE A 100 -6.51 0.44 4.44
C ILE A 100 -5.54 1.06 5.45
N VAL A 101 -6.05 1.83 6.40
CA VAL A 101 -5.23 2.55 7.39
C VAL A 101 -4.52 1.58 8.32
N LEU A 102 -5.21 0.57 8.86
CA LEU A 102 -4.60 -0.42 9.75
C LEU A 102 -3.49 -1.21 9.06
N ASN A 103 -3.73 -1.71 7.85
CA ASN A 103 -2.70 -2.39 7.07
C ASN A 103 -1.53 -1.44 6.71
N ALA A 104 -1.81 -0.16 6.47
CA ALA A 104 -0.78 0.82 6.17
C ALA A 104 0.09 1.13 7.39
N ILE A 105 -0.49 1.31 8.59
CA ILE A 105 0.25 1.48 9.84
C ILE A 105 1.25 0.34 10.01
N VAL A 106 0.81 -0.91 9.84
CA VAL A 106 1.67 -2.08 9.96
C VAL A 106 2.77 -2.07 8.90
N THR A 107 2.43 -1.89 7.63
CA THR A 107 3.42 -1.98 6.55
C THR A 107 4.41 -0.82 6.56
N PHE A 108 3.99 0.42 6.81
CA PHE A 108 4.88 1.57 6.88
C PHE A 108 5.73 1.57 8.15
N GLY A 109 5.13 1.29 9.31
CA GLY A 109 5.85 1.23 10.57
C GLY A 109 6.90 0.13 10.59
N LEU A 110 6.53 -1.07 10.10
CA LEU A 110 7.47 -2.18 10.05
C LEU A 110 8.57 -1.96 9.02
N ASN A 111 8.27 -1.43 7.83
CA ASN A 111 9.30 -1.14 6.83
C ASN A 111 10.34 -0.15 7.36
N ALA A 112 9.94 0.83 8.18
CA ALA A 112 10.86 1.79 8.80
C ALA A 112 11.82 1.15 9.82
N LEU A 113 11.40 0.08 10.51
CA LEU A 113 12.13 -0.57 11.59
C LEU A 113 12.56 -1.99 11.25
N PHE A 114 12.46 -2.40 10.00
CA PHE A 114 12.62 -3.78 9.59
C PHE A 114 13.99 -4.36 9.98
N ILE A 115 15.06 -3.62 9.72
CA ILE A 115 16.42 -4.02 10.07
C ILE A 115 16.58 -4.13 11.60
N GLU A 116 16.06 -3.16 12.35
CA GLU A 116 16.17 -3.15 13.81
C GLU A 116 15.36 -4.30 14.45
N LEU A 117 14.20 -4.62 13.89
CA LEU A 117 13.43 -5.78 14.31
C LEU A 117 14.23 -7.08 14.09
N LEU A 118 14.81 -7.28 12.90
CA LEU A 118 15.61 -8.48 12.60
C LEU A 118 16.84 -8.60 13.52
N LYS A 119 17.49 -7.49 13.87
CA LYS A 119 18.59 -7.47 14.84
C LYS A 119 18.08 -7.84 16.24
N ALA A 120 16.91 -7.32 16.64
CA ALA A 120 16.31 -7.64 17.94
C ALA A 120 15.91 -9.13 18.03
N GLU A 121 15.60 -9.78 16.92
CA GLU A 121 15.38 -11.22 16.81
C GLU A 121 16.69 -12.05 16.76
N GLY A 122 17.84 -11.41 16.92
CA GLY A 122 19.14 -12.08 17.05
C GLY A 122 19.94 -12.24 15.76
N LEU A 123 19.53 -11.62 14.63
CA LEU A 123 20.32 -11.69 13.41
C LEU A 123 21.56 -10.78 13.47
N PRO A 124 22.72 -11.26 12.97
CA PRO A 124 23.87 -10.40 12.75
C PRO A 124 23.53 -9.24 11.80
N PRO A 125 24.11 -8.03 12.01
CA PRO A 125 23.79 -6.84 11.23
C PRO A 125 23.87 -7.03 9.72
N GLY A 126 24.89 -7.75 9.23
CA GLY A 126 25.05 -8.03 7.80
C GLY A 126 23.92 -8.89 7.20
N GLN A 127 23.45 -9.89 7.96
CA GLN A 127 22.31 -10.71 7.52
C GLN A 127 21.01 -9.93 7.57
N ALA A 128 20.79 -9.11 8.59
CA ALA A 128 19.60 -8.25 8.69
C ALA A 128 19.49 -7.30 7.48
N ILE A 129 20.61 -6.70 7.07
CA ILE A 129 20.66 -5.84 5.86
C ILE A 129 20.37 -6.64 4.59
N THR A 130 20.91 -7.85 4.46
CA THR A 130 20.65 -8.73 3.30
C THR A 130 19.15 -9.07 3.20
N PHE A 131 18.53 -9.49 4.29
CA PHE A 131 17.10 -9.77 4.32
C PHE A 131 16.22 -8.52 4.05
N ALA A 132 16.61 -7.36 4.56
CA ALA A 132 15.94 -6.11 4.28
C ALA A 132 16.03 -5.72 2.78
N SER A 133 17.17 -5.97 2.14
CA SER A 133 17.32 -5.76 0.70
C SER A 133 16.43 -6.70 -0.12
N MET A 134 16.32 -7.97 0.30
CA MET A 134 15.41 -8.94 -0.33
C MET A 134 13.94 -8.53 -0.19
N LEU A 135 13.56 -7.90 0.91
CA LEU A 135 12.20 -7.44 1.15
C LEU A 135 11.67 -6.54 0.02
N GLY A 136 12.48 -5.56 -0.41
CA GLY A 136 12.12 -4.67 -1.53
C GLY A 136 11.87 -5.44 -2.82
N LEU A 137 12.73 -6.40 -3.13
CA LEU A 137 12.60 -7.25 -4.33
C LEU A 137 11.32 -8.11 -4.28
N LEU A 138 11.02 -8.71 -3.12
CA LEU A 138 9.82 -9.50 -2.90
C LEU A 138 8.54 -8.66 -3.03
N GLN A 139 8.54 -7.44 -2.50
CA GLN A 139 7.41 -6.51 -2.65
C GLN A 139 7.17 -6.13 -4.12
N VAL A 140 8.22 -5.92 -4.90
CA VAL A 140 8.11 -5.66 -6.35
C VAL A 140 7.59 -6.91 -7.07
N GLY A 141 8.11 -8.09 -6.74
CA GLY A 141 7.64 -9.37 -7.28
C GLY A 141 6.13 -9.59 -7.02
N ALA A 142 5.66 -9.31 -5.81
CA ALA A 142 4.25 -9.40 -5.47
C ALA A 142 3.38 -8.46 -6.32
N ARG A 143 3.82 -7.21 -6.51
CA ARG A 143 3.10 -6.25 -7.37
C ARG A 143 3.06 -6.70 -8.83
N LEU A 144 4.13 -7.33 -9.32
CA LEU A 144 4.16 -7.92 -10.66
C LEU A 144 3.15 -9.07 -10.78
N LEU A 145 3.10 -9.96 -9.78
CA LEU A 145 2.11 -11.05 -9.74
C LEU A 145 0.68 -10.51 -9.72
N ASP A 146 0.40 -9.51 -8.90
CA ASP A 146 -0.90 -8.84 -8.86
C ASP A 146 -1.25 -8.17 -10.20
N PHE A 147 -0.27 -7.55 -10.87
CA PHE A 147 -0.46 -6.94 -12.18
C PHE A 147 -0.81 -7.99 -13.26
N VAL A 148 -0.09 -9.10 -13.30
CA VAL A 148 -0.35 -10.20 -14.24
C VAL A 148 -1.68 -10.88 -13.91
N GLY A 149 -1.99 -11.06 -12.63
CA GLY A 149 -3.22 -11.66 -12.13
C GLY A 149 -4.45 -10.73 -12.12
N ALA A 150 -4.29 -9.44 -12.43
CA ALA A 150 -5.31 -8.38 -12.26
C ALA A 150 -6.67 -8.67 -12.92
N ARG A 151 -6.74 -9.57 -13.89
CA ARG A 151 -8.01 -10.00 -14.53
C ARG A 151 -8.76 -11.08 -13.76
N ARG A 152 -8.08 -11.79 -12.84
CA ARG A 152 -8.63 -12.96 -12.13
C ARG A 152 -8.88 -12.71 -10.65
N TRP A 153 -8.19 -11.74 -10.04
CA TRP A 153 -8.22 -11.50 -8.60
C TRP A 153 -8.94 -10.21 -8.26
N ASP A 154 -9.84 -10.33 -7.31
CA ASP A 154 -10.60 -9.20 -6.78
C ASP A 154 -9.81 -8.51 -5.66
N ALA A 155 -9.85 -7.15 -5.64
CA ALA A 155 -9.10 -6.35 -4.66
C ALA A 155 -9.40 -6.71 -3.19
N ILE A 156 -10.65 -7.08 -2.89
CA ILE A 156 -11.03 -7.44 -1.51
C ILE A 156 -10.43 -8.80 -1.15
N THR A 157 -10.53 -9.79 -2.05
CA THR A 157 -9.97 -11.13 -1.84
C THR A 157 -8.45 -11.07 -1.70
N THR A 158 -7.77 -10.33 -2.58
CA THR A 158 -6.32 -10.09 -2.47
C THR A 158 -5.98 -9.42 -1.15
N GLY A 159 -6.75 -8.42 -0.71
CA GLY A 159 -6.57 -7.75 0.57
C GLY A 159 -6.69 -8.69 1.77
N ILE A 160 -7.70 -9.58 1.77
CA ILE A 160 -7.91 -10.59 2.80
C ILE A 160 -6.72 -11.57 2.85
N LEU A 161 -6.34 -12.13 1.70
CA LEU A 161 -5.22 -13.09 1.61
C LEU A 161 -3.90 -12.46 2.03
N ALA A 162 -3.62 -11.24 1.57
CA ALA A 162 -2.40 -10.53 1.92
C ALA A 162 -2.36 -10.14 3.41
N THR A 163 -3.48 -9.69 4.00
CA THR A 163 -3.54 -9.41 5.44
C THR A 163 -3.37 -10.68 6.28
N ALA A 164 -3.99 -11.79 5.88
CA ALA A 164 -3.78 -13.09 6.51
C ALA A 164 -2.32 -13.56 6.36
N GLY A 165 -1.70 -13.36 5.20
CA GLY A 165 -0.29 -13.65 4.96
C GLY A 165 0.63 -12.86 5.90
N VAL A 166 0.37 -11.58 6.13
CA VAL A 166 1.11 -10.77 7.12
C VAL A 166 0.97 -11.35 8.52
N MET A 167 -0.23 -11.79 8.92
CA MET A 167 -0.43 -12.44 10.24
C MET A 167 0.35 -13.75 10.35
N VAL A 168 0.33 -14.58 9.30
CA VAL A 168 1.13 -15.82 9.27
C VAL A 168 2.63 -15.51 9.38
N ALA A 169 3.12 -14.49 8.66
CA ALA A 169 4.50 -14.06 8.75
C ALA A 169 4.90 -13.68 10.18
N PHE A 170 4.07 -12.88 10.87
CA PHE A 170 4.34 -12.51 12.27
C PHE A 170 4.27 -13.71 13.22
N ALA A 171 3.33 -14.63 13.00
CA ALA A 171 3.26 -15.85 13.79
C ALA A 171 4.54 -16.70 13.63
N LEU A 172 5.07 -16.82 12.41
CA LEU A 172 6.33 -17.52 12.16
C LEU A 172 7.50 -16.85 12.88
N LEU A 173 7.55 -15.51 12.91
CA LEU A 173 8.61 -14.80 13.61
C LEU A 173 8.51 -14.99 15.13
N LEU A 174 7.31 -14.92 15.69
CA LEU A 174 7.06 -15.16 17.12
C LEU A 174 7.42 -16.59 17.55
N LEU A 175 7.10 -17.59 16.71
CA LEU A 175 7.39 -19.00 16.99
C LEU A 175 8.86 -19.35 16.69
N GLY A 176 9.50 -18.55 15.85
CA GLY A 176 10.81 -18.88 15.28
C GLY A 176 12.00 -18.72 16.22
N GLN A 177 11.85 -17.98 17.32
CA GLN A 177 12.89 -17.74 18.35
C GLN A 177 14.30 -17.55 17.76
N GLY A 178 14.43 -16.71 16.73
CA GLY A 178 15.72 -16.43 16.10
C GLY A 178 16.22 -17.48 15.09
N THR A 179 15.42 -18.51 14.75
CA THR A 179 15.83 -19.53 13.77
C THR A 179 15.94 -18.90 12.36
N PRO A 180 17.12 -18.92 11.69
CA PRO A 180 17.31 -18.24 10.40
C PRO A 180 16.34 -18.67 9.30
N LEU A 181 15.93 -19.94 9.30
CA LEU A 181 14.96 -20.47 8.33
C LEU A 181 13.58 -19.82 8.48
N LEU A 182 13.10 -19.68 9.73
CA LEU A 182 11.79 -19.08 10.02
C LEU A 182 11.81 -17.56 9.80
N ILE A 183 12.93 -16.90 10.07
CA ILE A 183 13.13 -15.50 9.70
C ILE A 183 13.12 -15.33 8.18
N GLY A 184 13.79 -16.21 7.43
CA GLY A 184 13.73 -16.22 5.97
C GLY A 184 12.30 -16.40 5.45
N ALA A 185 11.55 -17.35 6.00
CA ALA A 185 10.13 -17.55 5.67
C ALA A 185 9.26 -16.33 6.00
N PHE A 186 9.49 -15.70 7.17
CA PHE A 186 8.87 -14.43 7.53
C PHE A 186 9.12 -13.34 6.48
N VAL A 187 10.37 -13.13 6.08
CA VAL A 187 10.74 -12.11 5.09
C VAL A 187 10.04 -12.34 3.75
N VAL A 188 10.00 -13.59 3.28
CA VAL A 188 9.33 -13.94 2.02
C VAL A 188 7.84 -13.69 2.10
N ILE A 189 7.15 -14.25 3.11
CA ILE A 189 5.69 -14.15 3.23
C ILE A 189 5.28 -12.70 3.50
N TYR A 190 5.99 -12.01 4.40
CA TYR A 190 5.73 -10.61 4.68
C TYR A 190 5.97 -9.73 3.45
N GLY A 191 7.07 -9.93 2.73
CA GLY A 191 7.41 -9.16 1.54
C GLY A 191 6.36 -9.27 0.44
N LEU A 192 5.94 -10.50 0.12
CA LEU A 192 4.88 -10.75 -0.86
C LEU A 192 3.56 -10.13 -0.42
N SER A 193 3.18 -10.33 0.84
CA SER A 193 1.93 -9.81 1.39
C SER A 193 1.90 -8.27 1.43
N ALA A 194 2.98 -7.63 1.91
CA ALA A 194 3.09 -6.18 1.97
C ALA A 194 3.10 -5.54 0.57
N GLY A 195 3.70 -6.21 -0.42
CA GLY A 195 3.66 -5.80 -1.82
C GLY A 195 2.24 -5.80 -2.37
N SER A 196 1.48 -6.88 -2.17
CA SER A 196 0.08 -7.01 -2.58
C SER A 196 -0.84 -6.03 -1.84
N LEU A 197 -0.61 -5.76 -0.55
CA LEU A 197 -1.36 -4.74 0.19
C LEU A 197 -1.17 -3.33 -0.37
N ALA A 198 0.01 -3.01 -0.91
CA ALA A 198 0.24 -1.72 -1.55
C ALA A 198 -0.62 -1.53 -2.80
N VAL A 199 -0.78 -2.57 -3.63
CA VAL A 199 -1.66 -2.57 -4.81
C VAL A 199 -3.12 -2.51 -4.38
N THR A 200 -3.51 -3.39 -3.45
CA THR A 200 -4.88 -3.46 -2.91
C THR A 200 -5.36 -2.12 -2.39
N ARG A 201 -4.53 -1.40 -1.62
CA ARG A 201 -4.83 -0.06 -1.09
C ARG A 201 -5.17 0.94 -2.20
N ALA A 202 -4.48 0.88 -3.33
CA ALA A 202 -4.69 1.80 -4.43
C ALA A 202 -5.96 1.49 -5.24
N ILE A 203 -6.29 0.20 -5.40
CA ILE A 203 -7.39 -0.24 -6.27
C ILE A 203 -8.69 -0.57 -5.52
N MET A 204 -8.64 -0.81 -4.20
CA MET A 204 -9.82 -1.18 -3.41
C MET A 204 -10.96 -0.14 -3.49
N PRO A 205 -10.71 1.18 -3.42
CA PRO A 205 -11.77 2.17 -3.58
C PRO A 205 -12.45 2.10 -4.96
N LEU A 206 -11.74 1.71 -6.03
CA LEU A 206 -12.32 1.53 -7.37
C LEU A 206 -13.36 0.40 -7.47
N THR A 207 -13.42 -0.48 -6.46
CA THR A 207 -14.42 -1.55 -6.41
C THR A 207 -15.81 -1.01 -6.07
N PHE A 208 -15.89 0.16 -5.41
CA PHE A 208 -17.14 0.73 -4.89
C PHE A 208 -17.45 2.13 -5.43
N TYR A 209 -16.45 2.85 -5.92
CA TYR A 209 -16.57 4.22 -6.36
C TYR A 209 -16.09 4.38 -7.80
N ASP A 210 -16.86 5.11 -8.60
CA ASP A 210 -16.53 5.42 -10.00
C ASP A 210 -16.24 6.92 -10.18
N GLY A 211 -15.38 7.24 -11.15
CA GLY A 211 -15.14 8.61 -11.63
C GLY A 211 -14.87 9.62 -10.52
N ALA A 212 -15.73 10.63 -10.40
CA ALA A 212 -15.58 11.72 -9.45
C ALA A 212 -15.74 11.28 -7.98
N ASP A 213 -16.55 10.25 -7.73
CA ASP A 213 -16.78 9.72 -6.38
C ASP A 213 -15.56 8.95 -5.88
N PHE A 214 -14.87 8.21 -6.75
CA PHE A 214 -13.56 7.62 -6.44
C PHE A 214 -12.55 8.69 -6.03
N ALA A 215 -12.51 9.80 -6.77
CA ALA A 215 -11.61 10.89 -6.46
C ALA A 215 -11.87 11.48 -5.06
N ARG A 216 -13.14 11.75 -4.73
CA ARG A 216 -13.53 12.27 -3.40
C ARG A 216 -13.26 11.26 -2.28
N ALA A 217 -13.59 9.98 -2.51
CA ALA A 217 -13.31 8.93 -1.54
C ALA A 217 -11.81 8.79 -1.27
N SER A 218 -10.98 8.75 -2.32
CA SER A 218 -9.53 8.68 -2.20
C SER A 218 -8.93 9.86 -1.44
N MET A 219 -9.41 11.08 -1.69
CA MET A 219 -8.97 12.27 -0.94
C MET A 219 -9.32 12.18 0.55
N ARG A 220 -10.54 11.70 0.87
CA ARG A 220 -10.97 11.52 2.26
C ARG A 220 -10.22 10.41 2.98
N ILE A 221 -9.82 9.36 2.28
CA ILE A 221 -8.97 8.27 2.82
C ILE A 221 -7.54 8.77 3.05
N ALA A 222 -7.02 9.66 2.18
CA ALA A 222 -5.65 10.13 2.25
C ALA A 222 -5.31 10.85 3.56
N LEU A 223 -6.25 11.61 4.12
CA LEU A 223 -6.00 12.35 5.37
C LEU A 223 -5.71 11.41 6.56
N PRO A 224 -6.62 10.51 6.97
CA PRO A 224 -6.34 9.60 8.09
C PRO A 224 -5.17 8.65 7.76
N LEU A 225 -5.02 8.24 6.51
CA LEU A 225 -3.90 7.42 6.07
C LEU A 225 -2.56 8.09 6.36
N ASN A 226 -2.36 9.32 5.88
CA ASN A 226 -1.08 10.02 6.02
C ASN A 226 -0.78 10.38 7.49
N VAL A 227 -1.77 10.84 8.24
CA VAL A 227 -1.58 11.19 9.66
C VAL A 227 -1.20 9.95 10.49
N LEU A 228 -1.93 8.86 10.33
CA LEU A 228 -1.71 7.65 11.13
C LEU A 228 -0.45 6.88 10.72
N THR A 229 -0.10 6.87 9.42
CA THR A 229 1.17 6.26 8.99
C THR A 229 2.39 7.08 9.38
N ALA A 230 2.28 8.40 9.51
CA ALA A 230 3.36 9.23 10.04
C ALA A 230 3.67 8.89 11.52
N LEU A 231 2.65 8.51 12.29
CA LEU A 231 2.81 8.07 13.69
C LEU A 231 3.25 6.62 13.82
N ALA A 232 3.18 5.81 12.77
CA ALA A 232 3.48 4.39 12.84
C ALA A 232 4.94 4.09 13.20
N ALA A 233 5.90 4.79 12.60
CA ALA A 233 7.32 4.58 12.88
C ALA A 233 7.71 4.93 14.33
N PRO A 234 7.36 6.10 14.89
CA PRO A 234 7.66 6.40 16.30
C PRO A 234 6.91 5.48 17.27
N LEU A 235 5.67 5.10 16.98
CA LEU A 235 4.93 4.13 17.79
C LEU A 235 5.64 2.78 17.82
N PHE A 236 6.04 2.25 16.67
CA PHE A 236 6.71 0.94 16.59
C PHE A 236 8.12 1.00 17.17
N ALA A 237 8.83 2.12 17.03
CA ALA A 237 10.12 2.33 17.68
C ALA A 237 9.99 2.29 19.20
N SER A 238 9.00 2.97 19.77
CA SER A 238 8.76 2.95 21.23
C SER A 238 8.38 1.56 21.75
N LEU A 239 7.62 0.77 20.96
CA LEU A 239 7.29 -0.60 21.33
C LEU A 239 8.53 -1.52 21.25
N LEU A 240 9.36 -1.35 20.23
CA LEU A 240 10.57 -2.16 20.05
C LEU A 240 11.61 -1.89 21.15
N THR A 241 11.83 -0.62 21.52
CA THR A 241 12.85 -0.21 22.49
C THR A 241 12.40 -0.34 23.94
N GLY A 242 11.09 -0.25 24.21
CA GLY A 242 10.53 -0.37 25.56
C GLY A 242 10.16 -1.82 25.88
N PRO A 243 8.92 -2.29 25.54
CA PRO A 243 8.48 -3.63 25.89
C PRO A 243 9.16 -4.74 25.08
N GLY A 244 9.82 -4.39 23.95
CA GLY A 244 10.58 -5.33 23.13
C GLY A 244 9.84 -5.87 21.87
N PRO A 245 10.52 -6.75 21.10
CA PRO A 245 10.03 -7.23 19.81
C PRO A 245 8.70 -7.99 19.92
N THR A 246 8.51 -8.76 20.99
CA THR A 246 7.26 -9.51 21.21
C THR A 246 6.04 -8.60 21.31
N ALA A 247 6.16 -7.47 22.02
CA ALA A 247 5.07 -6.50 22.15
C ALA A 247 4.76 -5.79 20.82
N LEU A 248 5.81 -5.46 20.05
CA LEU A 248 5.66 -4.92 18.71
C LEU A 248 4.90 -5.90 17.81
N LEU A 249 5.31 -7.18 17.79
CA LEU A 249 4.67 -8.22 16.98
C LEU A 249 3.23 -8.49 17.42
N ALA A 250 2.95 -8.55 18.72
CA ALA A 250 1.59 -8.71 19.22
C ALA A 250 0.68 -7.54 18.82
N THR A 251 1.17 -6.31 18.91
CA THR A 251 0.44 -5.10 18.50
C THR A 251 0.16 -5.10 16.99
N THR A 252 1.15 -5.44 16.17
CA THR A 252 0.99 -5.52 14.71
C THR A 252 0.01 -6.63 14.31
N MET A 253 0.05 -7.79 14.98
CA MET A 253 -0.95 -8.85 14.81
C MET A 253 -2.36 -8.39 15.17
N GLY A 254 -2.51 -7.63 16.25
CA GLY A 254 -3.80 -7.04 16.63
C GLY A 254 -4.36 -6.10 15.55
N PHE A 255 -3.51 -5.23 15.00
CA PHE A 255 -3.91 -4.34 13.89
C PHE A 255 -4.27 -5.13 12.62
N CYS A 256 -3.50 -6.16 12.26
CA CYS A 256 -3.82 -7.03 11.12
C CYS A 256 -5.10 -7.82 11.37
N GLY A 257 -5.32 -8.34 12.57
CA GLY A 257 -6.55 -9.04 12.95
C GLY A 257 -7.78 -8.16 12.81
N LEU A 258 -7.71 -6.92 13.31
CA LEU A 258 -8.79 -5.95 13.14
C LEU A 258 -9.00 -5.59 11.66
N ALA A 259 -7.92 -5.37 10.90
CA ALA A 259 -8.01 -5.11 9.45
C ALA A 259 -8.66 -6.27 8.71
N LEU A 260 -8.33 -7.51 9.07
CA LEU A 260 -8.92 -8.72 8.49
C LEU A 260 -10.42 -8.80 8.77
N VAL A 261 -10.84 -8.51 10.01
CA VAL A 261 -12.27 -8.46 10.37
C VAL A 261 -13.01 -7.42 9.52
N LEU A 262 -12.44 -6.21 9.38
CA LEU A 262 -13.04 -5.16 8.55
C LEU A 262 -13.15 -5.59 7.07
N LEU A 263 -12.15 -6.25 6.52
CA LEU A 263 -12.17 -6.78 5.16
C LEU A 263 -13.20 -7.90 4.97
N LEU A 264 -13.35 -8.78 5.94
CA LEU A 264 -14.36 -9.85 5.91
C LEU A 264 -15.78 -9.26 6.00
N LEU A 265 -16.01 -8.25 6.84
CA LEU A 265 -17.28 -7.53 6.90
C LEU A 265 -17.57 -6.83 5.57
N LEU A 266 -16.57 -6.19 4.96
CA LEU A 266 -16.69 -5.56 3.65
C LEU A 266 -17.05 -6.58 2.56
N ALA A 267 -16.43 -7.76 2.57
CA ALA A 267 -16.73 -8.85 1.63
C ALA A 267 -18.17 -9.35 1.79
N ARG A 268 -18.66 -9.47 3.03
CA ARG A 268 -20.05 -9.86 3.33
C ARG A 268 -21.04 -8.80 2.81
N GLN A 269 -20.81 -7.52 3.10
CA GLN A 269 -21.70 -6.43 2.64
C GLN A 269 -21.78 -6.39 1.11
N ARG A 270 -20.66 -6.61 0.42
CA ARG A 270 -20.64 -6.68 -1.05
C ARG A 270 -21.48 -7.83 -1.58
N ARG A 271 -21.41 -9.01 -0.98
CA ARG A 271 -22.22 -10.18 -1.39
C ARG A 271 -23.72 -9.90 -1.23
N HIS A 272 -24.12 -9.25 -0.13
CA HIS A 272 -25.52 -8.87 0.08
C HIS A 272 -26.01 -7.80 -0.91
N ALA A 273 -25.14 -6.86 -1.30
CA ALA A 273 -25.48 -5.82 -2.29
C ALA A 273 -25.60 -6.36 -3.72
N LEU A 274 -24.93 -7.49 -4.02
CA LEU A 274 -24.95 -8.16 -5.35
C LEU A 274 -25.92 -9.34 -5.42
N ALA A 275 -26.49 -9.80 -4.30
CA ALA A 275 -27.52 -10.82 -4.32
C ALA A 275 -28.75 -10.25 -5.04
N PRO A 276 -29.28 -10.91 -6.11
CA PRO A 276 -30.55 -10.53 -6.69
C PRO A 276 -31.62 -10.56 -5.61
N ALA A 277 -32.45 -9.51 -5.56
CA ALA A 277 -33.63 -9.51 -4.71
C ALA A 277 -34.44 -10.75 -5.11
N ALA A 278 -34.37 -11.80 -4.27
CA ALA A 278 -35.24 -12.94 -4.37
C ALA A 278 -36.64 -12.43 -4.00
N GLY A 279 -37.41 -12.13 -5.03
CA GLY A 279 -38.83 -11.75 -4.98
C GLY A 279 -39.60 -12.63 -5.93
#